data_19e1711ac1fa8c0cf8aec0b544c649f7
#
_entry.id   19e1711ac1fa8c0cf8aec0b544c649f7
#
_cell.length_a   1.000
_cell.length_b   1.000
_cell.length_c   1.000
_cell.angle_alpha   90.00
_cell.angle_beta   90.00
_cell.angle_gamma   90.00
#
_symmetry.space_group_name_H-M   'P 1'
#
loop_
_entity.id
_entity.type
_entity.pdbx_description
1 polymer ?
#
loop_
_entity_poly.entity_id
_entity_poly.type
_entity_poly.pdbx_seq_one_letter_code
_entity_poly.pdbx_strand_id
1 'polypeptide(L)'
;MQIYKIGGNELSDPGFVSTLAHTVAKLKEKTLEAVIIVHGGGRAIAGLQAQLGLETVKVDGLRVTDLESLSVAQMVLSGHSNKLVVKALLAEGLDALGLSGVDGALLRCQKKQHPHVDLGYVGEVLHVRTQLLQRFIAMDIITVLSPISLGVDGLTYNVNADEAASAVALAMEANRL
;
A
#
# COMPACT_ATOMS: atom_id res chain seq x y z
N MET A 1 0.75 13.34 -13.23
CA MET A 1 1.09 12.35 -12.19
C MET A 1 0.23 11.11 -12.37
N GLN A 2 0.82 9.94 -12.20
CA GLN A 2 0.12 8.65 -12.26
C GLN A 2 0.23 7.91 -10.94
N ILE A 3 -0.86 7.26 -10.55
CA ILE A 3 -0.88 6.36 -9.39
C ILE A 3 -1.17 4.96 -9.90
N TYR A 4 -0.34 4.00 -9.52
CA TYR A 4 -0.56 2.60 -9.85
C TYR A 4 -1.02 1.85 -8.60
N LYS A 5 -2.18 1.21 -8.69
CA LYS A 5 -2.60 0.25 -7.67
C LYS A 5 -2.25 -1.15 -8.13
N ILE A 6 -1.57 -1.91 -7.28
CA ILE A 6 -1.16 -3.28 -7.54
C ILE A 6 -1.87 -4.21 -6.55
N GLY A 7 -2.55 -5.20 -7.06
CA GLY A 7 -3.19 -6.23 -6.23
C GLY A 7 -2.18 -7.21 -5.63
N GLY A 8 -2.62 -7.93 -4.61
CA GLY A 8 -1.77 -8.90 -3.94
C GLY A 8 -1.52 -10.18 -4.73
N ASN A 9 -2.35 -10.46 -5.74
CA ASN A 9 -2.16 -11.63 -6.61
C ASN A 9 -1.00 -11.38 -7.59
N GLU A 10 -0.97 -10.20 -8.18
CA GLU A 10 0.03 -9.76 -9.13
C GLU A 10 1.44 -9.71 -8.50
N LEU A 11 1.52 -9.27 -7.23
CA LEU A 11 2.79 -9.26 -6.49
C LEU A 11 3.37 -10.65 -6.21
N SER A 12 2.57 -11.69 -6.32
CA SER A 12 3.04 -13.07 -6.17
C SER A 12 3.70 -13.61 -7.43
N ASP A 13 3.64 -12.88 -8.53
CA ASP A 13 4.29 -13.21 -9.80
C ASP A 13 5.56 -12.35 -9.97
N PRO A 14 6.76 -12.96 -9.88
CA PRO A 14 8.02 -12.24 -10.10
C PRO A 14 8.12 -11.61 -11.48
N GLY A 15 7.53 -12.24 -12.50
CA GLY A 15 7.51 -11.72 -13.87
C GLY A 15 6.70 -10.43 -13.98
N PHE A 16 5.57 -10.36 -13.27
CA PHE A 16 4.76 -9.14 -13.21
C PHE A 16 5.53 -7.97 -12.57
N VAL A 17 6.17 -8.20 -11.42
CA VAL A 17 6.90 -7.14 -10.69
C VAL A 17 8.05 -6.58 -11.53
N SER A 18 8.79 -7.46 -12.22
CA SER A 18 9.85 -7.05 -13.15
C SER A 18 9.31 -6.24 -14.33
N THR A 19 8.23 -6.71 -14.96
CA THR A 19 7.57 -6.01 -16.08
C THR A 19 7.04 -4.64 -15.66
N LEU A 20 6.45 -4.53 -14.47
CA LEU A 20 6.00 -3.27 -13.91
C LEU A 20 7.17 -2.28 -13.77
N ALA A 21 8.26 -2.71 -13.14
CA ALA A 21 9.43 -1.85 -12.92
C ALA A 21 10.01 -1.36 -14.25
N HIS A 22 10.16 -2.25 -15.25
CA HIS A 22 10.60 -1.88 -16.58
C HIS A 22 9.64 -0.90 -17.26
N THR A 23 8.32 -1.09 -17.12
CA THR A 23 7.31 -0.18 -17.68
C THR A 23 7.40 1.20 -17.05
N VAL A 24 7.59 1.28 -15.73
CA VAL A 24 7.77 2.55 -15.02
C VAL A 24 9.05 3.23 -15.45
N ALA A 25 10.16 2.50 -15.63
CA ALA A 25 11.42 3.05 -16.13
C ALA A 25 11.23 3.68 -17.52
N LYS A 26 10.59 2.95 -18.44
CA LYS A 26 10.28 3.48 -19.77
C LYS A 26 9.34 4.69 -19.77
N LEU A 27 8.40 4.74 -18.83
CA LEU A 27 7.56 5.92 -18.65
C LEU A 27 8.41 7.12 -18.22
N LYS A 28 9.30 6.94 -17.23
CA LYS A 28 10.17 7.99 -16.72
C LYS A 28 11.18 8.50 -17.76
N GLU A 29 11.68 7.64 -18.64
CA GLU A 29 12.51 8.05 -19.78
C GLU A 29 11.78 8.98 -20.76
N LYS A 30 10.48 8.77 -20.94
CA LYS A 30 9.67 9.50 -21.94
C LYS A 30 8.94 10.71 -21.38
N THR A 31 8.74 10.76 -20.08
CA THR A 31 7.94 11.79 -19.43
C THR A 31 8.56 12.19 -18.09
N LEU A 32 8.25 13.43 -17.68
CA LEU A 32 8.59 13.89 -16.32
C LEU A 32 7.47 13.60 -15.32
N GLU A 33 6.56 12.68 -15.64
CA GLU A 33 5.43 12.36 -14.77
C GLU A 33 5.89 11.72 -13.46
N ALA A 34 5.37 12.27 -12.38
CA ALA A 34 5.54 11.66 -11.06
C ALA A 34 4.74 10.35 -10.98
N VAL A 35 5.30 9.36 -10.29
CA VAL A 35 4.69 8.05 -10.09
C VAL A 35 4.62 7.75 -8.60
N ILE A 36 3.44 7.31 -8.13
CA ILE A 36 3.24 6.71 -6.81
C ILE A 36 2.65 5.31 -7.04
N ILE A 37 3.13 4.34 -6.29
CA ILE A 37 2.63 2.97 -6.35
C ILE A 37 2.00 2.62 -5.01
N VAL A 38 0.73 2.21 -5.01
CA VAL A 38 0.03 1.66 -3.83
C VAL A 38 -0.20 0.18 -4.06
N HIS A 39 0.17 -0.66 -3.11
CA HIS A 39 0.05 -2.10 -3.30
C HIS A 39 -0.76 -2.79 -2.20
N GLY A 40 -1.36 -3.91 -2.57
CA GLY A 40 -1.95 -4.86 -1.64
C GLY A 40 -0.99 -6.03 -1.33
N GLY A 41 -1.54 -7.12 -0.81
CA GLY A 41 -0.76 -8.33 -0.48
C GLY A 41 -1.62 -9.42 0.16
N GLY A 42 -2.91 -9.42 -0.12
CA GLY A 42 -3.86 -10.31 0.54
C GLY A 42 -3.51 -11.81 0.44
N ARG A 43 -2.92 -12.26 -0.67
CA ARG A 43 -2.48 -13.64 -0.86
C ARG A 43 -1.29 -13.98 0.04
N ALA A 44 -0.29 -13.09 0.10
CA ALA A 44 0.89 -13.29 0.94
C ALA A 44 0.53 -13.25 2.45
N ILE A 45 -0.40 -12.35 2.84
CA ILE A 45 -0.95 -12.33 4.21
C ILE A 45 -1.60 -13.67 4.54
N ALA A 46 -2.50 -14.16 3.69
CA ALA A 46 -3.20 -15.42 3.92
C ALA A 46 -2.22 -16.61 3.99
N GLY A 47 -1.18 -16.62 3.15
CA GLY A 47 -0.13 -17.62 3.18
C GLY A 47 0.63 -17.65 4.51
N LEU A 48 1.04 -16.49 5.03
CA LEU A 48 1.74 -16.42 6.31
C LEU A 48 0.79 -16.73 7.50
N GLN A 49 -0.46 -16.24 7.45
CA GLN A 49 -1.46 -16.60 8.46
C GLN A 49 -1.66 -18.13 8.54
N ALA A 50 -1.80 -18.81 7.40
CA ALA A 50 -1.94 -20.26 7.36
C ALA A 50 -0.73 -20.99 7.96
N GLN A 51 0.50 -20.53 7.69
CA GLN A 51 1.71 -21.09 8.28
C GLN A 51 1.78 -20.90 9.81
N LEU A 52 1.19 -19.82 10.32
CA LEU A 52 1.12 -19.52 11.76
C LEU A 52 -0.13 -20.13 12.44
N GLY A 53 -0.99 -20.84 11.70
CA GLY A 53 -2.23 -21.41 12.23
C GLY A 53 -3.32 -20.39 12.53
N LEU A 54 -3.23 -19.18 11.94
CA LEU A 54 -4.23 -18.12 12.10
C LEU A 54 -5.33 -18.26 11.06
N GLU A 55 -6.57 -18.15 11.49
CA GLU A 55 -7.71 -18.16 10.58
C GLU A 55 -7.87 -16.83 9.84
N THR A 56 -8.24 -16.92 8.56
CA THR A 56 -8.58 -15.75 7.77
C THR A 56 -10.10 -15.62 7.66
N VAL A 57 -10.66 -14.60 8.29
CA VAL A 57 -12.08 -14.26 8.19
C VAL A 57 -12.26 -13.04 7.30
N LYS A 58 -13.23 -13.09 6.38
CA LYS A 58 -13.62 -11.96 5.54
C LYS A 58 -15.12 -11.70 5.64
N VAL A 59 -15.47 -10.41 5.71
CA VAL A 59 -16.85 -9.94 5.69
C VAL A 59 -16.93 -8.82 4.64
N ASP A 60 -17.83 -8.97 3.67
CA ASP A 60 -18.05 -8.04 2.55
C ASP A 60 -16.73 -7.65 1.81
N GLY A 61 -15.85 -8.64 1.62
CA GLY A 61 -14.55 -8.45 0.96
C GLY A 61 -13.46 -7.86 1.87
N LEU A 62 -13.80 -7.37 3.04
CA LEU A 62 -12.86 -6.85 4.04
C LEU A 62 -12.36 -7.99 4.93
N ARG A 63 -11.07 -7.96 5.24
CA ARG A 63 -10.45 -8.91 6.17
C ARG A 63 -10.72 -8.46 7.60
N VAL A 64 -11.46 -9.24 8.38
CA VAL A 64 -11.52 -9.04 9.83
C VAL A 64 -10.09 -9.17 10.37
N THR A 65 -9.65 -8.16 11.09
CA THR A 65 -8.23 -8.03 11.46
C THR A 65 -8.12 -7.85 12.98
N ASP A 66 -7.86 -8.92 13.68
CA ASP A 66 -7.45 -8.87 15.09
C ASP A 66 -5.99 -8.40 15.23
N LEU A 67 -5.46 -8.33 16.45
CA LEU A 67 -4.11 -7.82 16.70
C LEU A 67 -3.02 -8.71 16.08
N GLU A 68 -3.20 -10.03 16.10
CA GLU A 68 -2.24 -10.97 15.50
C GLU A 68 -2.27 -10.87 13.98
N SER A 69 -3.46 -10.83 13.39
CA SER A 69 -3.66 -10.60 11.96
C SER A 69 -3.11 -9.24 11.50
N LEU A 70 -3.24 -8.19 12.32
CA LEU A 70 -2.65 -6.89 12.04
C LEU A 70 -1.12 -6.97 12.00
N SER A 71 -0.51 -7.65 12.97
CA SER A 71 0.94 -7.86 13.02
C SER A 71 1.44 -8.58 11.76
N VAL A 72 0.75 -9.64 11.35
CA VAL A 72 1.05 -10.36 10.10
C VAL A 72 0.88 -9.46 8.88
N ALA A 73 -0.22 -8.72 8.81
CA ALA A 73 -0.46 -7.80 7.70
C ALA A 73 0.64 -6.73 7.59
N GLN A 74 1.07 -6.16 8.70
CA GLN A 74 2.15 -5.18 8.74
C GLN A 74 3.50 -5.78 8.29
N MET A 75 3.88 -6.95 8.81
CA MET A 75 5.11 -7.64 8.39
C MET A 75 5.11 -7.94 6.88
N VAL A 76 4.01 -8.45 6.36
CA VAL A 76 3.89 -8.81 4.95
C VAL A 76 3.81 -7.58 4.07
N LEU A 77 2.90 -6.64 4.35
CA LEU A 77 2.66 -5.49 3.47
C LEU A 77 3.84 -4.52 3.52
N SER A 78 4.23 -4.05 4.72
CA SER A 78 5.25 -2.99 4.85
C SER A 78 6.69 -3.54 4.77
N GLY A 79 6.87 -4.83 5.05
CA GLY A 79 8.16 -5.52 4.92
C GLY A 79 8.29 -6.23 3.58
N HIS A 80 7.73 -7.42 3.45
CA HIS A 80 7.97 -8.30 2.31
C HIS A 80 7.48 -7.73 0.98
N SER A 81 6.19 -7.48 0.83
CA SER A 81 5.58 -7.06 -0.43
C SER A 81 6.07 -5.70 -0.90
N ASN A 82 6.20 -4.74 0.03
CA ASN A 82 6.71 -3.41 -0.27
C ASN A 82 8.13 -3.47 -0.84
N LYS A 83 9.02 -4.26 -0.21
CA LYS A 83 10.42 -4.35 -0.60
C LYS A 83 10.64 -5.15 -1.90
N LEU A 84 9.73 -6.02 -2.28
CA LEU A 84 9.76 -6.65 -3.61
C LEU A 84 9.61 -5.60 -4.73
N VAL A 85 8.66 -4.69 -4.60
CA VAL A 85 8.43 -3.62 -5.58
C VAL A 85 9.59 -2.63 -5.59
N VAL A 86 10.02 -2.17 -4.43
CA VAL A 86 11.16 -1.24 -4.30
C VAL A 86 12.41 -1.82 -4.93
N LYS A 87 12.76 -3.07 -4.61
CA LYS A 87 13.93 -3.77 -5.19
C LYS A 87 13.88 -3.82 -6.71
N ALA A 88 12.70 -4.09 -7.28
CA ALA A 88 12.54 -4.18 -8.74
C ALA A 88 12.74 -2.81 -9.41
N LEU A 89 12.20 -1.73 -8.82
CA LEU A 89 12.39 -0.37 -9.33
C LEU A 89 13.87 0.05 -9.27
N LEU A 90 14.55 -0.22 -8.16
CA LEU A 90 15.97 0.06 -7.99
C LEU A 90 16.83 -0.73 -9.00
N ALA A 91 16.44 -1.96 -9.36
CA ALA A 91 17.13 -2.76 -10.38
C ALA A 91 17.05 -2.15 -11.79
N GLU A 92 16.03 -1.35 -12.07
CA GLU A 92 15.88 -0.56 -13.32
C GLU A 92 16.55 0.83 -13.22
N GLY A 93 17.30 1.11 -12.16
CA GLY A 93 18.00 2.38 -11.97
C GLY A 93 17.11 3.55 -11.51
N LEU A 94 15.89 3.26 -11.03
CA LEU A 94 14.96 4.27 -10.54
C LEU A 94 15.15 4.51 -9.05
N ASP A 95 15.10 5.76 -8.61
CA ASP A 95 15.04 6.07 -7.18
C ASP A 95 13.65 5.74 -6.61
N ALA A 96 13.60 4.81 -5.68
CA ALA A 96 12.36 4.35 -5.08
C ALA A 96 12.46 4.22 -3.55
N LEU A 97 11.41 4.65 -2.87
CA LEU A 97 11.29 4.58 -1.41
C LEU A 97 10.02 3.83 -1.01
N GLY A 98 10.18 2.79 -0.23
CA GLY A 98 9.06 2.01 0.30
C GLY A 98 8.65 2.46 1.69
N LEU A 99 7.39 2.87 1.81
CA LEU A 99 6.77 3.40 3.02
C LEU A 99 5.44 2.69 3.29
N SER A 100 4.97 2.84 4.52
CA SER A 100 3.59 2.57 4.91
C SER A 100 2.84 3.89 5.15
N GLY A 101 1.55 3.83 5.32
CA GLY A 101 0.76 4.99 5.73
C GLY A 101 1.12 5.52 7.14
N VAL A 102 1.78 4.69 7.98
CA VAL A 102 2.28 5.09 9.31
C VAL A 102 3.49 6.02 9.17
N ASP A 103 4.36 5.77 8.19
CA ASP A 103 5.60 6.53 8.01
C ASP A 103 5.30 8.00 7.75
N GLY A 104 5.77 8.87 8.61
CA GLY A 104 5.46 10.29 8.57
C GLY A 104 3.97 10.62 8.64
N ALA A 105 3.13 9.70 9.11
CA ALA A 105 1.67 9.81 9.11
C ALA A 105 1.13 10.11 7.71
N LEU A 106 1.65 9.41 6.69
CA LEU A 106 1.26 9.59 5.29
C LEU A 106 -0.23 9.34 5.07
N LEU A 107 -0.77 8.28 5.68
CA LEU A 107 -2.21 7.99 5.68
C LEU A 107 -2.72 8.03 7.13
N ARG A 108 -3.58 8.98 7.43
CA ARG A 108 -4.36 9.03 8.67
C ARG A 108 -5.70 8.37 8.44
N CYS A 109 -6.10 7.51 9.35
CA CYS A 109 -7.34 6.75 9.27
C CYS A 109 -8.11 6.76 10.59
N GLN A 110 -9.34 6.31 10.55
CA GLN A 110 -10.13 5.93 11.72
C GLN A 110 -10.52 4.45 11.60
N LYS A 111 -10.95 3.85 12.72
CA LYS A 111 -11.50 2.49 12.70
C LYS A 111 -12.73 2.44 11.79
N LYS A 112 -12.71 1.53 10.84
CA LYS A 112 -13.84 1.33 9.92
C LYS A 112 -15.02 0.73 10.65
N GLN A 113 -16.17 1.38 10.54
CA GLN A 113 -17.42 0.88 11.10
C GLN A 113 -18.11 -0.07 10.13
N HIS A 114 -18.70 -1.13 10.65
CA HIS A 114 -19.54 -2.05 9.89
C HIS A 114 -20.84 -2.30 10.65
N PRO A 115 -22.03 -2.35 9.99
CA PRO A 115 -23.32 -2.36 10.68
C PRO A 115 -23.57 -3.61 11.52
N HIS A 116 -22.91 -4.73 11.22
CA HIS A 116 -23.23 -6.05 11.82
C HIS A 116 -22.04 -6.71 12.51
N VAL A 117 -20.80 -6.29 12.25
CA VAL A 117 -19.59 -7.00 12.71
C VAL A 117 -18.52 -6.02 13.15
N ASP A 118 -17.81 -6.31 14.22
CA ASP A 118 -16.56 -5.62 14.52
C ASP A 118 -15.45 -6.14 13.61
N LEU A 119 -14.96 -5.30 12.72
CA LEU A 119 -13.88 -5.64 11.79
C LEU A 119 -12.49 -5.64 12.46
N GLY A 120 -12.41 -5.29 13.76
CA GLY A 120 -11.15 -5.17 14.48
C GLY A 120 -10.32 -3.97 14.01
N TYR A 121 -9.05 -4.21 13.66
CA TYR A 121 -8.11 -3.19 13.23
C TYR A 121 -8.17 -2.92 11.72
N VAL A 122 -9.38 -2.78 11.18
CA VAL A 122 -9.61 -2.31 9.82
C VAL A 122 -9.86 -0.81 9.85
N GLY A 123 -9.12 -0.06 9.01
CA GLY A 123 -9.23 1.39 8.93
C GLY A 123 -9.88 1.88 7.64
N GLU A 124 -10.36 3.09 7.67
CA GLU A 124 -10.74 3.89 6.49
C GLU A 124 -9.97 5.20 6.48
N VAL A 125 -9.48 5.62 5.31
CA VAL A 125 -8.62 6.80 5.19
C VAL A 125 -9.43 8.08 5.42
N LEU A 126 -8.91 8.94 6.30
CA LEU A 126 -9.46 10.27 6.55
C LEU A 126 -8.64 11.37 5.88
N HIS A 127 -7.31 11.20 5.86
CA HIS A 127 -6.41 12.24 5.38
C HIS A 127 -5.14 11.64 4.79
N VAL A 128 -4.66 12.25 3.72
CA VAL A 128 -3.38 11.96 3.07
C VAL A 128 -2.44 13.16 3.24
N ARG A 129 -1.23 12.93 3.75
CA ARG A 129 -0.22 13.97 3.93
C ARG A 129 0.47 14.30 2.61
N THR A 130 -0.22 15.05 1.76
CA THR A 130 0.22 15.39 0.40
C THR A 130 1.55 16.12 0.35
N GLN A 131 1.82 17.01 1.32
CA GLN A 131 3.08 17.79 1.37
C GLN A 131 4.31 16.89 1.48
N LEU A 132 4.20 15.74 2.16
CA LEU A 132 5.32 14.80 2.26
C LEU A 132 5.52 14.04 0.95
N LEU A 133 4.44 13.60 0.30
CA LEU A 133 4.51 12.98 -1.03
C LEU A 133 5.08 13.93 -2.08
N GLN A 134 4.66 15.21 -2.06
CA GLN A 134 5.18 16.24 -2.97
C GLN A 134 6.69 16.46 -2.79
N ARG A 135 7.23 16.35 -1.57
CA ARG A 135 8.68 16.42 -1.34
C ARG A 135 9.43 15.27 -1.99
N PHE A 136 8.92 14.04 -1.88
CA PHE A 136 9.52 12.90 -2.57
C PHE A 136 9.44 13.03 -4.09
N ILE A 137 8.32 13.50 -4.61
CA ILE A 137 8.16 13.80 -6.03
C ILE A 137 9.17 14.85 -6.51
N ALA A 138 9.40 15.92 -5.73
CA ALA A 138 10.36 16.96 -6.06
C ALA A 138 11.82 16.46 -6.08
N MET A 139 12.10 15.36 -5.39
CA MET A 139 13.39 14.64 -5.41
C MET A 139 13.44 13.55 -6.47
N ASP A 140 12.43 13.45 -7.32
CA ASP A 140 12.21 12.37 -8.31
C ASP A 140 12.17 10.95 -7.74
N ILE A 141 11.76 10.81 -6.47
CA ILE A 141 11.64 9.53 -5.78
C ILE A 141 10.25 8.93 -6.01
N ILE A 142 10.21 7.69 -6.51
CA ILE A 142 8.98 6.90 -6.63
C ILE A 142 8.62 6.37 -5.24
N THR A 143 7.44 6.77 -4.73
CA THR A 143 6.94 6.28 -3.44
C THR A 143 6.15 5.00 -3.65
N VAL A 144 6.58 3.91 -3.00
CA VAL A 144 5.87 2.64 -2.94
C VAL A 144 5.18 2.53 -1.58
N LEU A 145 3.86 2.59 -1.56
CA LEU A 145 3.07 2.73 -0.35
C LEU A 145 2.30 1.46 -0.02
N SER A 146 2.51 0.91 1.17
CA SER A 146 1.65 -0.12 1.75
C SER A 146 0.50 0.52 2.53
N PRO A 147 -0.70 -0.10 2.54
CA PRO A 147 -1.90 0.50 3.12
C PRO A 147 -2.02 0.33 4.65
N ILE A 148 -0.94 0.02 5.34
CA ILE A 148 -0.90 0.04 6.80
C ILE A 148 -0.84 1.50 7.26
N SER A 149 -1.86 1.95 7.99
CA SER A 149 -2.12 3.37 8.23
C SER A 149 -2.16 3.70 9.71
N LEU A 150 -1.96 4.98 10.04
CA LEU A 150 -1.94 5.49 11.42
C LEU A 150 -3.32 6.05 11.79
N GLY A 151 -3.96 5.45 12.79
CA GLY A 151 -5.23 5.92 13.35
C GLY A 151 -5.14 7.29 14.03
N VAL A 152 -6.26 7.99 14.08
CA VAL A 152 -6.38 9.25 14.85
C VAL A 152 -6.19 9.03 16.36
N ASP A 153 -6.44 7.80 16.81
CA ASP A 153 -6.25 7.29 18.17
C ASP A 153 -4.80 6.85 18.48
N GLY A 154 -3.91 6.92 17.49
CA GLY A 154 -2.52 6.49 17.59
C GLY A 154 -2.28 5.00 17.36
N LEU A 155 -3.33 4.21 17.08
CA LEU A 155 -3.20 2.79 16.76
C LEU A 155 -2.90 2.60 15.26
N THR A 156 -2.42 1.42 14.91
CA THR A 156 -2.21 1.02 13.52
C THR A 156 -3.43 0.28 12.98
N TYR A 157 -3.76 0.52 11.72
CA TYR A 157 -4.88 -0.11 11.03
C TYR A 157 -4.49 -0.66 9.67
N ASN A 158 -5.10 -1.78 9.31
CA ASN A 158 -5.04 -2.34 7.96
C ASN A 158 -6.14 -1.68 7.11
N VAL A 159 -5.76 -0.91 6.10
CA VAL A 159 -6.69 -0.28 5.16
C VAL A 159 -6.75 -1.09 3.87
N ASN A 160 -7.88 -1.09 3.19
CA ASN A 160 -8.01 -1.69 1.86
C ASN A 160 -7.12 -0.93 0.86
N ALA A 161 -6.34 -1.67 0.05
CA ALA A 161 -5.38 -1.07 -0.88
C ALA A 161 -6.05 -0.23 -1.98
N ASP A 162 -7.25 -0.60 -2.43
CA ASP A 162 -8.02 0.18 -3.40
C ASP A 162 -8.51 1.49 -2.79
N GLU A 163 -8.98 1.44 -1.54
CA GLU A 163 -9.37 2.63 -0.77
C GLU A 163 -8.16 3.57 -0.56
N ALA A 164 -7.02 3.02 -0.16
CA ALA A 164 -5.79 3.80 0.03
C ALA A 164 -5.32 4.45 -1.28
N ALA A 165 -5.34 3.70 -2.38
CA ALA A 165 -4.96 4.22 -3.70
C ALA A 165 -5.90 5.32 -4.18
N SER A 166 -7.21 5.13 -4.01
CA SER A 166 -8.22 6.14 -4.35
C SER A 166 -8.06 7.41 -3.51
N ALA A 167 -7.83 7.27 -2.20
CA ALA A 167 -7.60 8.40 -1.31
C ALA A 167 -6.35 9.20 -1.71
N VAL A 168 -5.24 8.50 -2.03
CA VAL A 168 -4.01 9.15 -2.50
C VAL A 168 -4.25 9.83 -3.85
N ALA A 169 -4.96 9.18 -4.79
CA ALA A 169 -5.26 9.75 -6.10
C ALA A 169 -6.09 11.04 -6.01
N LEU A 170 -7.12 11.03 -5.19
CA LEU A 170 -7.96 12.20 -4.96
C LEU A 170 -7.18 13.34 -4.30
N ALA A 171 -6.44 13.04 -3.22
CA ALA A 171 -5.71 14.06 -2.47
C ALA A 171 -4.56 14.68 -3.27
N MET A 172 -3.95 13.92 -4.17
CA MET A 172 -2.84 14.36 -5.02
C MET A 172 -3.30 14.89 -6.38
N GLU A 173 -4.61 14.94 -6.65
CA GLU A 173 -5.19 15.36 -7.93
C GLU A 173 -4.56 14.61 -9.11
N ALA A 174 -4.43 13.30 -8.98
CA ALA A 174 -3.77 12.47 -9.98
C ALA A 174 -4.57 12.43 -11.29
N ASN A 175 -3.84 12.45 -12.42
CA ASN A 175 -4.46 12.40 -13.75
C ASN A 175 -4.97 10.99 -14.10
N ARG A 176 -4.41 9.96 -13.45
CA ARG A 176 -4.73 8.54 -13.69
C ARG A 176 -4.53 7.73 -12.40
N LEU A 177 -5.43 6.78 -12.20
CA LEU A 177 -5.37 5.69 -11.23
C LEU A 177 -5.62 4.37 -11.98
#